data_e985b4e8d33092e7c7692402d42e9d43
#
_entry.id   e985b4e8d33092e7c7692402d42e9d43
#
_cell.length_a   1.000
_cell.length_b   1.000
_cell.length_c   1.000
_cell.angle_alpha   90.00
_cell.angle_beta   90.00
_cell.angle_gamma   90.00
#
_symmetry.space_group_name_H-M   'P 1'
#
loop_
_entity.id
_entity.type
_entity.pdbx_description
1 polymer ?
#
loop_
_entity_poly.entity_id
_entity_poly.type
_entity_poly.pdbx_seq_one_letter_code
_entity_poly.pdbx_strand_id
1 'polypeptide(L)'
;MKILVFTGGLGNQIFGYAFYCWIKDKFPQQNFYGIYNHKKLSEHYGLEINKWFNVILPQSHWKATFLTGIMYIVKHLCPKNRFLDLNQRLCINENALIYFAFKLSNKYIPQYNWITWKIDEESLSFQNKQALEIIRKSESIFIHVRRGDYLSPKYIARFEGTCPVEYYNKSIEDIKKRVDHPKFFYFSDDIEWVKKNLPFNDAYFIDWNTGENSPLDMFLMSQCKYAI
;
A
#
# COMPACT_ATOMS: atom_id res chain seq x y z
N MET A 1 25.91 -3.69 7.56
CA MET A 1 25.11 -4.08 6.39
C MET A 1 23.71 -4.46 6.85
N LYS A 2 22.68 -3.95 6.17
CA LYS A 2 21.26 -4.30 6.42
C LYS A 2 20.56 -4.63 5.10
N ILE A 3 19.66 -5.59 5.11
CA ILE A 3 19.01 -6.12 3.91
C ILE A 3 17.50 -5.97 4.06
N LEU A 4 16.84 -5.38 3.05
CA LEU A 4 15.40 -5.23 2.99
C LEU A 4 14.83 -6.10 1.87
N VAL A 5 13.86 -6.95 2.23
CA VAL A 5 13.17 -7.81 1.28
C VAL A 5 11.84 -7.15 0.90
N PHE A 6 11.73 -6.72 -0.34
CA PHE A 6 10.50 -6.19 -0.90
C PHE A 6 9.58 -7.33 -1.34
N THR A 7 8.31 -7.29 -0.98
CA THR A 7 7.37 -8.37 -1.25
C THR A 7 5.95 -7.85 -1.46
N GLY A 8 5.14 -8.60 -2.20
CA GLY A 8 3.72 -8.31 -2.40
C GLY A 8 3.46 -7.17 -3.39
N GLY A 9 2.22 -6.71 -3.44
CA GLY A 9 1.79 -5.63 -4.34
C GLY A 9 2.26 -4.25 -3.88
N LEU A 10 1.90 -3.22 -4.66
CA LEU A 10 2.38 -1.85 -4.51
C LEU A 10 2.27 -1.30 -3.08
N GLY A 11 1.14 -1.51 -2.39
CA GLY A 11 0.97 -1.05 -1.01
C GLY A 11 2.02 -1.61 -0.04
N ASN A 12 2.37 -2.91 -0.16
CA ASN A 12 3.45 -3.50 0.63
C ASN A 12 4.82 -2.94 0.27
N GLN A 13 5.05 -2.61 -1.00
CA GLN A 13 6.30 -2.00 -1.46
C GLN A 13 6.45 -0.57 -0.92
N ILE A 14 5.36 0.20 -0.83
CA ILE A 14 5.32 1.52 -0.19
C ILE A 14 5.70 1.41 1.29
N PHE A 15 5.12 0.47 2.04
CA PHE A 15 5.53 0.22 3.42
C PHE A 15 7.01 -0.19 3.54
N GLY A 16 7.49 -1.04 2.63
CA GLY A 16 8.90 -1.43 2.56
C GLY A 16 9.83 -0.24 2.35
N TYR A 17 9.43 0.69 1.49
CA TYR A 17 10.20 1.89 1.21
C TYR A 17 10.16 2.90 2.35
N ALA A 18 8.99 3.11 2.97
CA ALA A 18 8.86 3.93 4.18
C ALA A 18 9.81 3.45 5.28
N PHE A 19 9.82 2.14 5.52
CA PHE A 19 10.73 1.54 6.49
C PHE A 19 12.19 1.71 6.09
N TYR A 20 12.53 1.56 4.81
CA TYR A 20 13.89 1.82 4.32
C TYR A 20 14.33 3.24 4.61
N CYS A 21 13.52 4.24 4.32
CA CYS A 21 13.83 5.63 4.62
C CYS A 21 14.05 5.83 6.13
N TRP A 22 13.12 5.36 6.95
CA TRP A 22 13.21 5.46 8.41
C TRP A 22 14.48 4.80 8.99
N ILE A 23 14.78 3.56 8.58
CA ILE A 23 15.92 2.82 9.14
C ILE A 23 17.27 3.37 8.62
N LYS A 24 17.28 3.90 7.40
CA LYS A 24 18.45 4.57 6.84
C LYS A 24 18.80 5.83 7.60
N ASP A 25 17.81 6.63 7.97
CA ASP A 25 18.01 7.83 8.80
C ASP A 25 18.54 7.46 10.19
N LYS A 26 18.04 6.36 10.75
CA LYS A 26 18.49 5.87 12.06
C LYS A 26 19.91 5.30 12.04
N PHE A 27 20.34 4.70 10.94
CA PHE A 27 21.65 4.07 10.79
C PHE A 27 22.39 4.59 9.55
N PRO A 28 22.75 5.89 9.48
CA PRO A 28 23.29 6.52 8.27
C PRO A 28 24.63 5.93 7.81
N GLN A 29 25.39 5.30 8.72
CA GLN A 29 26.67 4.66 8.40
C GLN A 29 26.54 3.21 7.91
N GLN A 30 25.32 2.66 7.86
CA GLN A 30 25.10 1.29 7.39
C GLN A 30 24.88 1.23 5.88
N ASN A 31 25.46 0.22 5.24
CA ASN A 31 25.12 -0.12 3.86
C ASN A 31 23.80 -0.89 3.82
N PHE A 32 22.88 -0.43 2.99
CA PHE A 32 21.58 -1.04 2.77
C PHE A 32 21.50 -1.69 1.40
N TYR A 33 20.92 -2.91 1.34
CA TYR A 33 20.70 -3.65 0.11
C TYR A 33 19.26 -4.09 0.00
N GLY A 34 18.72 -4.08 -1.23
CA GLY A 34 17.37 -4.50 -1.55
C GLY A 34 17.33 -5.90 -2.18
N ILE A 35 16.35 -6.70 -1.82
CA ILE A 35 16.00 -7.96 -2.49
C ILE A 35 14.66 -7.77 -3.20
N TYR A 36 14.66 -7.97 -4.54
CA TYR A 36 13.54 -7.69 -5.43
C TYR A 36 13.07 -8.93 -6.22
N ASN A 37 13.63 -10.09 -5.95
CA ASN A 37 13.29 -11.36 -6.63
C ASN A 37 12.46 -12.31 -5.75
N HIS A 38 11.78 -11.77 -4.73
CA HIS A 38 10.93 -12.57 -3.87
C HIS A 38 9.69 -13.08 -4.63
N LYS A 39 9.34 -14.37 -4.50
CA LYS A 39 8.20 -14.99 -5.19
C LYS A 39 6.91 -14.18 -5.06
N LYS A 40 6.58 -13.67 -3.86
CA LYS A 40 5.39 -12.87 -3.64
C LYS A 40 5.39 -11.52 -4.37
N LEU A 41 6.55 -11.01 -4.78
CA LEU A 41 6.63 -9.83 -5.62
C LEU A 41 6.20 -10.18 -7.05
N SER A 42 6.66 -11.33 -7.58
CA SER A 42 6.31 -11.80 -8.91
C SER A 42 4.87 -12.34 -9.02
N GLU A 43 4.24 -12.72 -7.93
CA GLU A 43 2.81 -13.07 -7.88
C GLU A 43 1.89 -11.85 -8.08
N HIS A 44 2.43 -10.63 -7.97
CA HIS A 44 1.82 -9.37 -8.37
C HIS A 44 2.50 -8.86 -9.64
N TYR A 45 2.41 -7.60 -9.95
CA TYR A 45 3.04 -7.00 -11.16
C TYR A 45 4.55 -6.74 -11.01
N GLY A 46 5.23 -7.45 -10.11
CA GLY A 46 6.65 -7.29 -9.85
C GLY A 46 6.99 -6.04 -9.02
N LEU A 47 8.15 -5.44 -9.31
CA LEU A 47 8.56 -4.20 -8.65
C LEU A 47 7.89 -3.00 -9.31
N GLU A 48 6.91 -2.43 -8.62
CA GLU A 48 6.05 -1.37 -9.14
C GLU A 48 6.39 0.02 -8.59
N ILE A 49 6.91 0.09 -7.37
CA ILE A 49 7.09 1.37 -6.66
C ILE A 49 7.93 2.39 -7.44
N ASN A 50 8.96 1.96 -8.14
CA ASN A 50 9.81 2.83 -8.97
C ASN A 50 9.18 3.22 -10.32
N LYS A 51 8.07 2.56 -10.72
CA LYS A 51 7.27 2.95 -11.88
C LYS A 51 6.37 4.13 -11.53
N TRP A 52 5.78 4.12 -10.33
CA TRP A 52 4.73 5.03 -9.92
C TRP A 52 5.18 6.15 -8.99
N PHE A 53 6.37 6.02 -8.38
CA PHE A 53 6.88 6.99 -7.42
C PHE A 53 8.32 7.40 -7.69
N ASN A 54 8.67 8.63 -7.30
CA ASN A 54 10.04 9.11 -7.27
C ASN A 54 10.72 8.55 -6.03
N VAL A 55 11.41 7.42 -6.19
CA VAL A 55 12.07 6.70 -5.09
C VAL A 55 13.50 6.32 -5.44
N ILE A 56 14.37 6.32 -4.44
CA ILE A 56 15.75 5.84 -4.54
C ILE A 56 15.83 4.55 -3.73
N LEU A 57 15.68 3.43 -4.42
CA LEU A 57 15.70 2.11 -3.80
C LEU A 57 17.14 1.69 -3.41
N PRO A 58 17.31 0.88 -2.35
CA PRO A 58 18.61 0.31 -2.01
C PRO A 58 19.10 -0.61 -3.14
N GLN A 59 20.38 -0.54 -3.44
CA GLN A 59 20.97 -1.34 -4.52
C GLN A 59 20.83 -2.84 -4.25
N SER A 60 20.63 -3.62 -5.32
CA SER A 60 20.72 -5.09 -5.23
C SER A 60 22.19 -5.52 -5.20
N HIS A 61 22.49 -6.54 -4.40
CA HIS A 61 23.85 -7.08 -4.31
C HIS A 61 23.81 -8.61 -4.13
N TRP A 62 24.64 -9.34 -4.87
CA TRP A 62 24.64 -10.80 -4.86
C TRP A 62 24.87 -11.43 -3.48
N LYS A 63 25.77 -10.82 -2.65
CA LYS A 63 26.00 -11.27 -1.26
C LYS A 63 24.75 -11.14 -0.41
N ALA A 64 23.94 -10.08 -0.60
CA ALA A 64 22.68 -9.90 0.11
C ALA A 64 21.67 -10.99 -0.28
N THR A 65 21.56 -11.32 -1.57
CA THR A 65 20.71 -12.40 -2.08
C THR A 65 21.14 -13.75 -1.52
N PHE A 66 22.43 -14.06 -1.53
CA PHE A 66 22.98 -15.31 -0.99
C PHE A 66 22.72 -15.44 0.52
N LEU A 67 23.01 -14.40 1.30
CA LEU A 67 22.73 -14.38 2.74
C LEU A 67 21.25 -14.56 3.05
N THR A 68 20.38 -13.90 2.28
CA THR A 68 18.94 -14.06 2.45
C THR A 68 18.50 -15.50 2.18
N GLY A 69 19.05 -16.16 1.17
CA GLY A 69 18.82 -17.57 0.88
C GLY A 69 19.23 -18.49 2.04
N ILE A 70 20.43 -18.31 2.57
CA ILE A 70 20.92 -19.05 3.74
C ILE A 70 19.98 -18.83 4.94
N MET A 71 19.62 -17.58 5.22
CA MET A 71 18.77 -17.24 6.35
C MET A 71 17.35 -17.81 6.23
N TYR A 72 16.83 -18.03 5.02
CA TYR A 72 15.58 -18.76 4.79
C TYR A 72 15.70 -20.22 5.25
N ILE A 73 16.82 -20.88 4.98
CA ILE A 73 17.10 -22.24 5.44
C ILE A 73 17.22 -22.26 6.98
N VAL A 74 18.02 -21.36 7.54
CA VAL A 74 18.25 -21.25 8.98
C VAL A 74 16.94 -20.94 9.75
N LYS A 75 16.02 -20.19 9.16
CA LYS A 75 14.71 -19.92 9.76
C LYS A 75 13.92 -21.19 10.06
N HIS A 76 13.98 -22.18 9.18
CA HIS A 76 13.29 -23.46 9.39
C HIS A 76 13.97 -24.29 10.49
N LEU A 77 15.28 -24.15 10.69
CA LEU A 77 16.05 -24.84 11.73
C LEU A 77 16.03 -24.11 13.08
N CYS A 78 15.98 -22.78 13.05
CA CYS A 78 16.03 -21.90 14.24
C CYS A 78 14.94 -20.82 14.16
N PRO A 79 13.69 -21.10 14.56
CA PRO A 79 12.56 -20.15 14.43
C PRO A 79 12.75 -18.83 15.19
N LYS A 80 13.53 -18.81 16.27
CA LYS A 80 13.84 -17.62 17.10
C LYS A 80 15.12 -16.91 16.64
N ASN A 81 15.37 -16.83 15.34
CA ASN A 81 16.58 -16.23 14.83
C ASN A 81 16.57 -14.71 14.97
N ARG A 82 17.50 -14.15 15.75
CA ARG A 82 17.66 -12.71 16.00
C ARG A 82 18.10 -11.88 14.78
N PHE A 83 18.56 -12.54 13.71
CA PHE A 83 19.05 -11.86 12.50
C PHE A 83 17.94 -11.60 11.49
N LEU A 84 16.75 -12.19 11.70
CA LEU A 84 15.57 -12.00 10.87
C LEU A 84 14.50 -11.25 11.64
N ASP A 85 13.99 -10.18 11.08
CA ASP A 85 12.79 -9.53 11.58
C ASP A 85 11.61 -9.81 10.64
N LEU A 86 10.75 -10.71 11.07
CA LEU A 86 9.57 -11.16 10.31
C LEU A 86 8.25 -10.61 10.85
N ASN A 87 8.27 -9.95 12.02
CA ASN A 87 7.06 -9.54 12.71
C ASN A 87 7.15 -8.07 13.18
N GLN A 88 7.07 -7.16 12.22
CA GLN A 88 7.38 -5.75 12.39
C GLN A 88 6.17 -4.87 12.74
N ARG A 89 5.05 -5.45 13.15
CA ARG A 89 3.83 -4.69 13.39
C ARG A 89 3.95 -3.67 14.52
N LEU A 90 4.58 -4.05 15.63
CA LEU A 90 4.64 -3.24 16.86
C LEU A 90 6.06 -2.87 17.26
N CYS A 91 7.01 -3.79 17.15
CA CYS A 91 8.41 -3.60 17.52
C CYS A 91 9.32 -4.16 16.45
N ILE A 92 10.34 -3.39 16.08
CA ILE A 92 11.40 -3.81 15.15
C ILE A 92 12.61 -4.22 15.96
N ASN A 93 13.21 -5.34 15.60
CA ASN A 93 14.55 -5.69 16.07
C ASN A 93 15.58 -4.89 15.27
N GLU A 94 16.04 -3.78 15.83
CA GLU A 94 17.00 -2.88 15.18
C GLU A 94 18.36 -3.54 14.89
N ASN A 95 18.69 -4.64 15.59
CA ASN A 95 19.90 -5.41 15.38
C ASN A 95 19.77 -6.49 14.31
N ALA A 96 18.58 -6.68 13.73
CA ALA A 96 18.41 -7.65 12.66
C ALA A 96 19.24 -7.26 11.43
N LEU A 97 19.68 -8.30 10.71
CA LEU A 97 20.39 -8.17 9.45
C LEU A 97 19.42 -8.05 8.26
N ILE A 98 18.30 -8.79 8.33
CA ILE A 98 17.33 -8.90 7.23
C ILE A 98 15.94 -8.53 7.74
N TYR A 99 15.27 -7.67 7.01
CA TYR A 99 13.94 -7.15 7.30
C TYR A 99 12.95 -7.49 6.19
N PHE A 100 11.76 -7.91 6.60
CA PHE A 100 10.60 -8.09 5.73
C PHE A 100 9.59 -6.99 6.05
N ALA A 101 9.79 -5.81 5.49
CA ALA A 101 9.03 -4.61 5.82
C ALA A 101 7.66 -4.60 5.12
N PHE A 102 6.62 -5.01 5.85
CA PHE A 102 5.22 -4.88 5.43
C PHE A 102 4.31 -4.71 6.67
N LYS A 103 3.21 -3.98 6.52
CA LYS A 103 2.22 -3.72 7.59
C LYS A 103 2.83 -3.08 8.85
N LEU A 104 3.61 -2.05 8.66
CA LEU A 104 4.33 -1.36 9.74
C LEU A 104 3.39 -0.52 10.62
N SER A 105 3.83 -0.30 11.87
CA SER A 105 3.28 0.74 12.73
C SER A 105 3.66 2.12 12.19
N ASN A 106 2.79 3.12 12.40
CA ASN A 106 3.02 4.52 11.98
C ASN A 106 4.34 5.11 12.51
N LYS A 107 4.85 4.61 13.63
CA LYS A 107 6.13 5.05 14.21
C LYS A 107 7.36 4.79 13.32
N TYR A 108 7.23 3.92 12.31
CA TYR A 108 8.29 3.60 11.34
C TYR A 108 8.09 4.24 9.98
N ILE A 109 7.17 5.19 9.90
CA ILE A 109 6.96 6.02 8.71
C ILE A 109 7.71 7.35 8.95
N PRO A 110 8.55 7.79 8.01
CA PRO A 110 9.21 9.08 8.13
C PRO A 110 8.21 10.23 8.29
N GLN A 111 8.59 11.26 9.08
CA GLN A 111 7.75 12.43 9.34
C GLN A 111 7.94 13.55 8.29
N TYR A 112 8.76 13.31 7.27
CA TYR A 112 8.99 14.23 6.14
C TYR A 112 8.37 13.66 4.85
N ASN A 113 8.37 14.44 3.77
CA ASN A 113 7.90 13.98 2.47
C ASN A 113 8.92 13.00 1.85
N TRP A 114 8.75 11.70 2.10
CA TRP A 114 9.67 10.62 1.71
C TRP A 114 9.28 9.94 0.40
N ILE A 115 8.09 10.22 -0.13
CA ILE A 115 7.56 9.63 -1.36
C ILE A 115 6.71 10.65 -2.11
N THR A 116 6.86 10.74 -3.42
CA THR A 116 6.04 11.57 -4.29
C THR A 116 5.64 10.78 -5.53
N TRP A 117 4.47 11.04 -6.07
CA TRP A 117 4.01 10.43 -7.30
C TRP A 117 4.89 10.80 -8.48
N LYS A 118 5.13 9.81 -9.36
CA LYS A 118 5.80 9.95 -10.65
C LYS A 118 4.74 9.79 -11.74
N ILE A 119 3.79 10.72 -11.78
CA ILE A 119 2.69 10.71 -12.74
C ILE A 119 2.79 11.99 -13.57
N ASP A 120 2.78 11.81 -14.87
CA ASP A 120 2.53 12.89 -15.81
C ASP A 120 1.01 13.03 -16.01
N GLU A 121 0.43 14.07 -15.42
CA GLU A 121 -1.02 14.30 -15.46
C GLU A 121 -1.53 14.54 -16.88
N GLU A 122 -0.66 15.05 -17.79
CA GLU A 122 -1.05 15.25 -19.18
C GLU A 122 -1.23 13.92 -19.94
N SER A 123 -0.56 12.87 -19.49
CA SER A 123 -0.67 11.52 -20.06
C SER A 123 -1.87 10.72 -19.54
N LEU A 124 -2.58 11.20 -18.52
CA LEU A 124 -3.74 10.53 -17.96
C LEU A 124 -4.86 10.39 -19.00
N SER A 125 -5.63 9.31 -18.92
CA SER A 125 -6.84 9.12 -19.70
C SER A 125 -7.84 10.25 -19.46
N PHE A 126 -8.74 10.49 -20.43
CA PHE A 126 -9.79 11.50 -20.30
C PHE A 126 -10.62 11.30 -19.04
N GLN A 127 -11.00 10.07 -18.71
CA GLN A 127 -11.75 9.73 -17.50
C GLN A 127 -10.99 10.08 -16.21
N ASN A 128 -9.69 9.77 -16.15
CA ASN A 128 -8.86 10.12 -15.00
C ASN A 128 -8.66 11.63 -14.85
N LYS A 129 -8.49 12.37 -15.95
CA LYS A 129 -8.40 13.83 -15.92
C LYS A 129 -9.70 14.46 -15.39
N GLN A 130 -10.85 14.01 -15.90
CA GLN A 130 -12.15 14.48 -15.40
C GLN A 130 -12.36 14.18 -13.92
N ALA A 131 -12.08 12.94 -13.49
CA ALA A 131 -12.19 12.57 -12.08
C ALA A 131 -11.27 13.42 -11.20
N LEU A 132 -10.01 13.60 -11.60
CA LEU A 132 -9.04 14.42 -10.90
C LEU A 132 -9.48 15.89 -10.75
N GLU A 133 -10.02 16.46 -11.82
CA GLU A 133 -10.55 17.83 -11.81
C GLU A 133 -11.69 17.99 -10.78
N ILE A 134 -12.66 17.05 -10.80
CA ILE A 134 -13.80 17.09 -9.86
C ILE A 134 -13.32 16.87 -8.42
N ILE A 135 -12.40 15.92 -8.19
CA ILE A 135 -11.80 15.65 -6.89
C ILE A 135 -11.17 16.92 -6.31
N ARG A 136 -10.35 17.61 -7.09
CA ARG A 136 -9.62 18.81 -6.62
C ARG A 136 -10.52 20.03 -6.38
N LYS A 137 -11.65 20.13 -7.09
CA LYS A 137 -12.61 21.25 -7.00
C LYS A 137 -13.72 21.04 -5.96
N SER A 138 -13.73 19.91 -5.27
CA SER A 138 -14.82 19.57 -4.34
C SER A 138 -14.32 19.21 -2.94
N GLU A 139 -15.26 19.10 -2.00
CA GLU A 139 -15.04 18.41 -0.73
C GLU A 139 -15.08 16.89 -0.98
N SER A 140 -13.99 16.40 -1.54
CA SER A 140 -13.88 15.03 -2.06
C SER A 140 -13.58 14.02 -0.96
N ILE A 141 -14.41 12.97 -0.91
CA ILE A 141 -14.24 11.84 0.00
C ILE A 141 -14.08 10.59 -0.84
N PHE A 142 -12.95 9.88 -0.72
CA PHE A 142 -12.90 8.55 -1.30
C PHE A 142 -13.45 7.49 -0.34
N ILE A 143 -14.11 6.49 -0.92
CA ILE A 143 -14.58 5.29 -0.20
C ILE A 143 -13.95 4.10 -0.91
N HIS A 144 -13.04 3.40 -0.20
CA HIS A 144 -12.38 2.22 -0.74
C HIS A 144 -13.01 0.96 -0.20
N VAL A 145 -13.62 0.18 -1.09
CA VAL A 145 -14.30 -1.09 -0.76
C VAL A 145 -13.50 -2.26 -1.32
N ARG A 146 -12.78 -2.96 -0.45
CA ARG A 146 -12.02 -4.16 -0.82
C ARG A 146 -12.82 -5.42 -0.52
N ARG A 147 -13.15 -6.19 -1.56
CA ARG A 147 -13.94 -7.43 -1.45
C ARG A 147 -13.27 -8.61 -2.12
N GLY A 148 -13.05 -8.59 -3.40
CA GLY A 148 -12.41 -9.57 -4.27
C GLY A 148 -11.83 -10.82 -3.59
N ASP A 149 -10.53 -10.85 -3.48
CA ASP A 149 -9.80 -11.94 -2.83
C ASP A 149 -10.10 -12.08 -1.31
N TYR A 150 -10.56 -11.01 -0.64
CA TYR A 150 -10.92 -11.03 0.79
C TYR A 150 -12.17 -11.88 1.10
N LEU A 151 -12.99 -12.19 0.11
CA LEU A 151 -14.12 -13.10 0.24
C LEU A 151 -13.72 -14.58 0.16
N SER A 152 -12.48 -14.89 -0.18
CA SER A 152 -12.04 -16.28 -0.18
C SER A 152 -11.94 -16.85 1.23
N PRO A 153 -12.20 -18.16 1.45
CA PRO A 153 -12.16 -18.79 2.79
C PRO A 153 -10.84 -18.57 3.52
N LYS A 154 -9.73 -18.54 2.77
CA LYS A 154 -8.38 -18.30 3.29
C LYS A 154 -8.24 -16.91 3.90
N TYR A 155 -8.80 -15.90 3.27
CA TYR A 155 -8.70 -14.52 3.74
C TYR A 155 -9.77 -14.17 4.77
N ILE A 156 -10.95 -14.76 4.68
CA ILE A 156 -11.98 -14.65 5.74
C ILE A 156 -11.41 -15.15 7.06
N ALA A 157 -10.80 -16.33 7.08
CA ALA A 157 -10.18 -16.89 8.28
C ALA A 157 -9.02 -16.05 8.84
N ARG A 158 -8.35 -15.26 7.98
CA ARG A 158 -7.18 -14.45 8.36
C ARG A 158 -7.50 -13.01 8.76
N PHE A 159 -8.53 -12.42 8.18
CA PHE A 159 -8.84 -10.99 8.30
C PHE A 159 -10.27 -10.74 8.79
N GLU A 160 -10.99 -11.77 9.21
CA GLU A 160 -12.37 -11.69 9.70
C GLU A 160 -13.37 -11.18 8.64
N GLY A 161 -12.99 -11.28 7.35
CA GLY A 161 -13.83 -10.88 6.22
C GLY A 161 -13.60 -9.44 5.74
N THR A 162 -14.65 -8.86 5.16
CA THR A 162 -14.69 -7.49 4.64
C THR A 162 -15.44 -6.57 5.59
N CYS A 163 -15.21 -5.26 5.48
CA CYS A 163 -16.01 -4.28 6.23
C CYS A 163 -17.50 -4.46 5.91
N PRO A 164 -18.39 -4.49 6.91
CA PRO A 164 -19.83 -4.61 6.71
C PRO A 164 -20.43 -3.32 6.14
N VAL A 165 -21.61 -3.41 5.53
CA VAL A 165 -22.34 -2.26 4.95
C VAL A 165 -22.58 -1.17 5.99
N GLU A 166 -22.87 -1.56 7.22
CA GLU A 166 -23.15 -0.68 8.36
C GLU A 166 -21.96 0.24 8.67
N TYR A 167 -20.72 -0.27 8.51
CA TYR A 167 -19.51 0.54 8.68
C TYR A 167 -19.49 1.71 7.68
N TYR A 168 -19.72 1.42 6.40
CA TYR A 168 -19.73 2.44 5.36
C TYR A 168 -20.86 3.46 5.55
N ASN A 169 -22.08 2.98 5.81
CA ASN A 169 -23.24 3.84 6.03
C ASN A 169 -23.03 4.79 7.20
N LYS A 170 -22.57 4.28 8.33
CA LYS A 170 -22.27 5.10 9.52
C LYS A 170 -21.16 6.12 9.25
N SER A 171 -20.11 5.71 8.55
CA SER A 171 -19.00 6.61 8.21
C SER A 171 -19.44 7.72 7.25
N ILE A 172 -20.31 7.41 6.26
CA ILE A 172 -20.90 8.38 5.34
C ILE A 172 -21.79 9.36 6.09
N GLU A 173 -22.65 8.88 7.01
CA GLU A 173 -23.49 9.74 7.84
C GLU A 173 -22.64 10.68 8.74
N ASP A 174 -21.59 10.16 9.34
CA ASP A 174 -20.72 10.94 10.22
C ASP A 174 -19.92 12.01 9.45
N ILE A 175 -19.45 11.71 8.25
CA ILE A 175 -18.71 12.69 7.45
C ILE A 175 -19.65 13.77 6.90
N LYS A 176 -20.90 13.44 6.53
CA LYS A 176 -21.94 14.39 6.11
C LYS A 176 -22.29 15.44 7.20
N LYS A 177 -22.10 15.11 8.46
CA LYS A 177 -22.29 16.06 9.58
C LYS A 177 -21.15 17.08 9.74
N ARG A 178 -19.99 16.78 9.16
CA ARG A 178 -18.73 17.53 9.37
C ARG A 178 -18.26 18.27 8.13
N VAL A 179 -18.71 17.85 6.95
CA VAL A 179 -18.26 18.37 5.66
C VAL A 179 -19.47 18.88 4.90
N ASP A 180 -19.42 20.13 4.49
CA ASP A 180 -20.47 20.74 3.69
C ASP A 180 -20.36 20.30 2.23
N HIS A 181 -21.48 19.89 1.65
CA HIS A 181 -21.57 19.45 0.23
C HIS A 181 -20.52 18.41 -0.17
N PRO A 182 -20.37 17.27 0.58
CA PRO A 182 -19.38 16.27 0.28
C PRO A 182 -19.67 15.57 -1.04
N LYS A 183 -18.61 15.30 -1.83
CA LYS A 183 -18.67 14.46 -3.04
C LYS A 183 -17.96 13.15 -2.81
N PHE A 184 -18.66 12.04 -3.06
CA PHE A 184 -18.17 10.70 -2.79
C PHE A 184 -17.62 10.04 -4.05
N PHE A 185 -16.42 9.45 -3.95
CA PHE A 185 -15.74 8.72 -5.00
C PHE A 185 -15.52 7.28 -4.53
N TYR A 186 -16.21 6.33 -5.15
CA TYR A 186 -16.12 4.93 -4.81
C TYR A 186 -15.06 4.24 -5.65
N PHE A 187 -14.15 3.53 -4.98
CA PHE A 187 -13.12 2.69 -5.57
C PHE A 187 -13.30 1.27 -5.04
N SER A 188 -13.42 0.28 -5.93
CA SER A 188 -13.64 -1.10 -5.51
C SER A 188 -13.19 -2.09 -6.58
N ASP A 189 -12.75 -3.26 -6.14
CA ASP A 189 -12.59 -4.45 -6.98
C ASP A 189 -13.92 -5.22 -7.19
N ASP A 190 -15.03 -4.75 -6.61
CA ASP A 190 -16.41 -5.27 -6.77
C ASP A 190 -17.39 -4.09 -6.83
N ILE A 191 -17.31 -3.30 -7.90
CA ILE A 191 -18.08 -2.05 -8.04
C ILE A 191 -19.58 -2.28 -8.13
N GLU A 192 -20.01 -3.42 -8.70
CA GLU A 192 -21.43 -3.76 -8.79
C GLU A 192 -22.05 -4.03 -7.42
N TRP A 193 -21.29 -4.65 -6.53
CA TRP A 193 -21.72 -4.78 -5.14
C TRP A 193 -21.84 -3.40 -4.47
N VAL A 194 -20.92 -2.50 -4.70
CA VAL A 194 -20.96 -1.13 -4.17
C VAL A 194 -22.23 -0.41 -4.62
N LYS A 195 -22.51 -0.39 -5.93
CA LYS A 195 -23.70 0.23 -6.52
C LYS A 195 -25.00 -0.31 -5.93
N LYS A 196 -25.03 -1.61 -5.57
CA LYS A 196 -26.21 -2.27 -5.02
C LYS A 196 -26.42 -2.00 -3.53
N ASN A 197 -25.35 -1.86 -2.75
CA ASN A 197 -25.41 -1.92 -1.29
C ASN A 197 -25.08 -0.62 -0.56
N LEU A 198 -24.43 0.33 -1.23
CA LEU A 198 -24.04 1.59 -0.61
C LEU A 198 -24.79 2.78 -1.22
N PRO A 199 -24.99 3.89 -0.46
CA PRO A 199 -25.62 5.09 -0.98
C PRO A 199 -24.83 5.71 -2.13
N PHE A 200 -25.50 6.12 -3.21
CA PHE A 200 -24.86 6.62 -4.42
C PHE A 200 -25.41 7.95 -4.96
N ASN A 201 -26.26 8.66 -4.21
CA ASN A 201 -26.72 10.00 -4.62
C ASN A 201 -25.49 10.92 -4.68
N ASP A 202 -25.28 11.55 -5.83
CA ASP A 202 -24.13 12.43 -6.14
C ASP A 202 -22.76 11.74 -5.98
N ALA A 203 -22.68 10.44 -6.29
CA ALA A 203 -21.47 9.65 -6.18
C ALA A 203 -20.83 9.37 -7.54
N TYR A 204 -19.50 9.27 -7.54
CA TYR A 204 -18.68 8.91 -8.68
C TYR A 204 -18.10 7.51 -8.47
N PHE A 205 -18.28 6.62 -9.45
CA PHE A 205 -17.72 5.27 -9.41
C PHE A 205 -16.50 5.21 -10.31
N ILE A 206 -15.34 4.88 -9.74
CA ILE A 206 -14.09 4.76 -10.46
C ILE A 206 -13.83 3.26 -10.67
N ASP A 207 -14.08 2.77 -11.89
CA ASP A 207 -14.04 1.33 -12.23
C ASP A 207 -13.23 1.02 -13.50
N TRP A 208 -12.56 2.00 -14.07
CA TRP A 208 -11.83 1.88 -15.35
C TRP A 208 -10.33 1.62 -15.20
N ASN A 209 -9.73 1.86 -14.04
CA ASN A 209 -8.31 1.63 -13.80
C ASN A 209 -8.09 0.18 -13.38
N THR A 210 -7.88 -0.71 -14.33
CA THR A 210 -7.70 -2.15 -14.08
C THR A 210 -6.30 -2.64 -14.41
N GLY A 211 -5.92 -3.81 -13.89
CA GLY A 211 -4.64 -4.44 -14.19
C GLY A 211 -3.45 -3.58 -13.76
N GLU A 212 -2.52 -3.34 -14.69
CA GLU A 212 -1.33 -2.51 -14.43
C GLU A 212 -1.65 -1.04 -14.16
N ASN A 213 -2.85 -0.56 -14.53
CA ASN A 213 -3.31 0.80 -14.28
C ASN A 213 -4.00 0.97 -12.92
N SER A 214 -4.22 -0.11 -12.15
CA SER A 214 -4.86 -0.01 -10.83
C SER A 214 -4.18 0.96 -9.84
N PRO A 215 -2.87 1.26 -9.91
CA PRO A 215 -2.26 2.29 -9.08
C PRO A 215 -2.79 3.71 -9.33
N LEU A 216 -3.45 3.98 -10.47
CA LEU A 216 -4.12 5.25 -10.73
C LEU A 216 -5.32 5.47 -9.81
N ASP A 217 -5.99 4.42 -9.35
CA ASP A 217 -7.02 4.53 -8.31
C ASP A 217 -6.39 5.05 -7.00
N MET A 218 -5.26 4.49 -6.60
CA MET A 218 -4.53 4.98 -5.42
C MET A 218 -4.07 6.44 -5.59
N PHE A 219 -3.66 6.83 -6.81
CA PHE A 219 -3.34 8.22 -7.10
C PHE A 219 -4.57 9.12 -6.93
N LEU A 220 -5.70 8.79 -7.55
CA LEU A 220 -6.94 9.57 -7.42
C LEU A 220 -7.42 9.63 -5.96
N MET A 221 -7.39 8.50 -5.23
CA MET A 221 -7.68 8.47 -3.79
C MET A 221 -6.79 9.42 -3.00
N SER A 222 -5.48 9.48 -3.33
CA SER A 222 -4.54 10.38 -2.65
C SER A 222 -4.77 11.86 -2.91
N GLN A 223 -5.56 12.22 -3.93
CA GLN A 223 -5.94 13.59 -4.23
C GLN A 223 -7.25 14.00 -3.54
N CYS A 224 -7.98 13.07 -2.94
CA CYS A 224 -9.17 13.37 -2.15
C CYS A 224 -8.79 13.97 -0.79
N LYS A 225 -9.70 14.80 -0.25
CA LYS A 225 -9.49 15.48 1.05
C LYS A 225 -9.74 14.55 2.24
N TYR A 226 -10.66 13.61 2.09
CA TYR A 226 -11.09 12.71 3.17
C TYR A 226 -11.17 11.26 2.69
N ALA A 227 -11.18 10.31 3.65
CA ALA A 227 -11.12 8.87 3.42
C ALA A 227 -12.13 8.11 4.29
N ILE A 228 -12.78 7.10 3.69
CA ILE A 228 -13.56 6.05 4.36
C ILE A 228 -13.08 4.67 3.92
#